data_d5de772abd7b85471f8e41f473405edb
#
_entry.id   d5de772abd7b85471f8e41f473405edb
#
_cell.length_a   1.000
_cell.length_b   1.000
_cell.length_c   1.000
_cell.angle_alpha   90.00
_cell.angle_beta   90.00
_cell.angle_gamma   90.00
#
_symmetry.space_group_name_H-M   'P 1'
#
loop_
_entity.id
_entity.type
_entity.pdbx_description
1 polymer ?
#
loop_
_entity_poly.entity_id
_entity_poly.type
_entity_poly.pdbx_seq_one_letter_code
_entity_poly.pdbx_strand_id
1 'polypeptide(L)'
;PVPFATAAAPIFASAGVSLLTRLGCVDALCFGSESGNIDSLITAAHTLQEETPEYKALLQRFLREGNSYPKSVQMAMNSMGNLLTASPNDTLGVEYIKALLASGSTMKPFAVKREGNDYHDTKLSLGFASASAIRSQIECESASSISSLSAFLPETSFSLMEKAFSHTFPITEDDFSLALGMIINAGQMTNGMDLLHAAEMTPELYDRIQRILCTGQAFTFSELAQNLKTKNITRARINRTLLHC
;
A
#
# COMPACT_ATOMS: atom_id res chain seq x y z
N PRO A 1 4.41 16.26 -3.82
CA PRO A 1 4.87 15.17 -2.92
C PRO A 1 3.76 14.19 -2.57
N VAL A 2 2.50 14.58 -2.72
CA VAL A 2 1.35 13.71 -2.38
C VAL A 2 1.26 12.45 -3.26
N PRO A 3 1.49 12.49 -4.59
CA PRO A 3 1.30 11.30 -5.43
C PRO A 3 2.12 10.09 -5.02
N PHE A 4 3.37 10.25 -4.54
CA PHE A 4 4.17 9.08 -4.17
C PHE A 4 3.68 8.41 -2.87
N ALA A 5 3.08 9.15 -1.94
CA ALA A 5 2.55 8.62 -0.70
C ALA A 5 1.38 7.65 -0.93
N THR A 6 0.67 7.83 -2.04
CA THR A 6 -0.44 6.96 -2.48
C THR A 6 -0.03 6.03 -3.62
N ALA A 7 1.27 5.88 -3.91
CA ALA A 7 1.77 5.02 -4.97
C ALA A 7 1.98 3.56 -4.50
N ALA A 8 2.24 2.67 -5.45
CA ALA A 8 2.64 1.28 -5.16
C ALA A 8 4.00 1.24 -4.45
N ALA A 9 4.26 0.15 -3.71
CA ALA A 9 5.45 -0.01 -2.87
C ALA A 9 6.79 0.35 -3.55
N PRO A 10 7.06 -0.02 -4.82
CA PRO A 10 8.32 0.36 -5.48
C PRO A 10 8.49 1.87 -5.62
N ILE A 11 7.44 2.58 -6.01
CA ILE A 11 7.47 4.05 -6.19
C ILE A 11 7.56 4.74 -4.83
N PHE A 12 6.79 4.28 -3.85
CA PHE A 12 6.83 4.78 -2.47
C PHE A 12 8.23 4.65 -1.87
N ALA A 13 8.84 3.46 -1.98
CA ALA A 13 10.18 3.18 -1.46
C ALA A 13 11.24 4.03 -2.17
N SER A 14 11.21 4.09 -3.50
CA SER A 14 12.17 4.88 -4.28
C SER A 14 12.11 6.37 -3.93
N ALA A 15 10.91 6.94 -3.83
CA ALA A 15 10.74 8.34 -3.47
C ALA A 15 11.19 8.62 -2.03
N GLY A 16 10.81 7.76 -1.07
CA GLY A 16 11.23 7.89 0.32
C GLY A 16 12.75 7.83 0.48
N VAL A 17 13.40 6.84 -0.11
CA VAL A 17 14.86 6.72 -0.11
C VAL A 17 15.52 7.92 -0.76
N SER A 18 15.01 8.39 -1.92
CA SER A 18 15.54 9.57 -2.59
C SER A 18 15.46 10.83 -1.73
N LEU A 19 14.35 11.04 -1.04
CA LEU A 19 14.19 12.16 -0.11
C LEU A 19 15.20 12.10 1.03
N LEU A 20 15.31 10.94 1.69
CA LEU A 20 16.25 10.75 2.81
C LEU A 20 17.71 10.90 2.36
N THR A 21 18.07 10.35 1.20
CA THR A 21 19.43 10.51 0.63
C THR A 21 19.75 11.98 0.37
N ARG A 22 18.81 12.76 -0.16
CA ARG A 22 19.00 14.19 -0.45
C ARG A 22 19.14 15.06 0.79
N LEU A 23 18.66 14.61 1.94
CA LEU A 23 18.90 15.31 3.22
C LEU A 23 20.38 15.31 3.60
N GLY A 24 21.17 14.30 3.17
CA GLY A 24 22.62 14.24 3.39
C GLY A 24 23.07 14.02 4.83
N CYS A 25 22.12 13.77 5.75
CA CYS A 25 22.39 13.58 7.17
C CYS A 25 21.78 12.30 7.75
N VAL A 26 21.32 11.39 6.87
CA VAL A 26 20.67 10.13 7.28
C VAL A 26 21.61 8.97 6.97
N ASP A 27 22.06 8.28 8.01
CA ASP A 27 23.01 7.16 7.89
C ASP A 27 22.34 5.78 7.86
N ALA A 28 21.08 5.72 8.32
CA ALA A 28 20.37 4.46 8.46
C ALA A 28 18.89 4.60 8.11
N LEU A 29 18.35 3.57 7.44
CA LEU A 29 16.93 3.40 7.16
C LEU A 29 16.40 2.22 7.96
N CYS A 30 15.55 2.49 8.96
CA CYS A 30 14.94 1.50 9.81
C CYS A 30 13.49 1.26 9.40
N PHE A 31 13.07 0.00 9.29
CA PHE A 31 11.69 -0.37 8.96
C PHE A 31 11.25 -1.63 9.70
N GLY A 32 9.93 -1.75 9.91
CA GLY A 32 9.34 -2.97 10.49
C GLY A 32 9.32 -4.12 9.49
N SER A 33 9.54 -5.34 9.97
CA SER A 33 9.57 -6.58 9.18
C SER A 33 8.90 -7.70 9.96
N GLU A 34 8.12 -8.53 9.30
CA GLU A 34 7.52 -9.70 9.94
C GLU A 34 8.58 -10.77 10.22
N SER A 35 9.51 -10.97 9.29
CA SER A 35 10.61 -11.93 9.47
C SER A 35 11.69 -11.43 10.44
N GLY A 36 11.95 -10.11 10.45
CA GLY A 36 13.05 -9.51 11.19
C GLY A 36 14.43 -9.89 10.69
N ASN A 37 14.53 -10.59 9.55
CA ASN A 37 15.79 -11.10 9.01
C ASN A 37 16.29 -10.21 7.86
N ILE A 38 17.16 -9.26 8.21
CA ILE A 38 17.69 -8.30 7.25
C ILE A 38 18.51 -8.96 6.13
N ASP A 39 19.26 -10.02 6.43
CA ASP A 39 20.10 -10.69 5.44
C ASP A 39 19.26 -11.40 4.36
N SER A 40 18.15 -12.02 4.75
CA SER A 40 17.18 -12.58 3.80
C SER A 40 16.56 -11.51 2.92
N LEU A 41 16.21 -10.34 3.48
CA LEU A 41 15.64 -9.24 2.72
C LEU A 41 16.64 -8.61 1.73
N ILE A 42 17.92 -8.49 2.13
CA ILE A 42 19.00 -8.03 1.26
C ILE A 42 19.21 -9.01 0.11
N THR A 43 19.29 -10.31 0.40
CA THR A 43 19.43 -11.36 -0.62
C THR A 43 18.26 -11.32 -1.62
N ALA A 44 17.04 -11.19 -1.10
CA ALA A 44 15.86 -11.06 -1.93
C ALA A 44 15.91 -9.83 -2.83
N ALA A 45 16.33 -8.67 -2.29
CA ALA A 45 16.45 -7.43 -3.05
C ALA A 45 17.44 -7.55 -4.21
N HIS A 46 18.62 -8.14 -3.98
CA HIS A 46 19.59 -8.40 -5.03
C HIS A 46 19.03 -9.31 -6.13
N THR A 47 18.46 -10.46 -5.74
CA THR A 47 17.87 -11.40 -6.70
C THR A 47 16.78 -10.76 -7.57
N LEU A 48 15.91 -9.94 -6.96
CA LEU A 48 14.84 -9.23 -7.67
C LEU A 48 15.35 -8.08 -8.52
N GLN A 49 16.48 -7.48 -8.20
CA GLN A 49 17.09 -6.41 -8.98
C GLN A 49 17.87 -6.96 -10.19
N GLU A 50 18.58 -8.05 -10.02
CA GLU A 50 19.39 -8.69 -11.08
C GLU A 50 18.52 -9.47 -12.07
N GLU A 51 17.33 -9.91 -11.64
CA GLU A 51 16.39 -10.69 -12.46
C GLU A 51 17.08 -11.78 -13.28
N THR A 52 17.85 -12.64 -12.62
CA THR A 52 18.62 -13.70 -13.28
C THR A 52 17.75 -14.55 -14.21
N PRO A 53 18.33 -15.17 -15.26
CA PRO A 53 17.56 -16.05 -16.15
C PRO A 53 16.83 -17.18 -15.41
N GLU A 54 17.45 -17.72 -14.36
CA GLU A 54 16.86 -18.74 -13.51
C GLU A 54 15.61 -18.21 -12.77
N TYR A 55 15.72 -17.04 -12.14
CA TYR A 55 14.58 -16.39 -11.48
C TYR A 55 13.43 -16.15 -12.45
N LYS A 56 13.74 -15.60 -13.65
CA LYS A 56 12.72 -15.35 -14.70
C LYS A 56 12.01 -16.61 -15.14
N ALA A 57 12.74 -17.70 -15.31
CA ALA A 57 12.17 -18.99 -15.70
C ALA A 57 11.22 -19.54 -14.63
N LEU A 58 11.62 -19.48 -13.35
CA LEU A 58 10.79 -19.91 -12.22
C LEU A 58 9.55 -19.05 -12.08
N LEU A 59 9.69 -17.73 -12.16
CA LEU A 59 8.57 -16.78 -12.09
C LEU A 59 7.55 -17.05 -13.20
N GLN A 60 7.99 -17.22 -14.44
CA GLN A 60 7.10 -17.52 -15.56
C GLN A 60 6.40 -18.87 -15.39
N ARG A 61 7.08 -19.88 -14.87
CA ARG A 61 6.50 -21.17 -14.58
C ARG A 61 5.35 -21.04 -13.59
N PHE A 62 5.56 -20.38 -12.44
CA PHE A 62 4.53 -20.23 -11.41
C PHE A 62 3.36 -19.33 -11.86
N LEU A 63 3.60 -18.33 -12.72
CA LEU A 63 2.54 -17.55 -13.33
C LEU A 63 1.67 -18.39 -14.28
N ARG A 64 2.28 -19.28 -15.08
CA ARG A 64 1.55 -20.21 -15.96
C ARG A 64 0.71 -21.23 -15.18
N GLU A 65 1.12 -21.59 -13.98
CA GLU A 65 0.38 -22.44 -13.06
C GLU A 65 -0.86 -21.72 -12.45
N GLY A 66 -1.12 -20.44 -12.82
CA GLY A 66 -2.29 -19.66 -12.41
C GLY A 66 -2.16 -18.98 -11.05
N ASN A 67 -0.94 -18.91 -10.49
CA ASN A 67 -0.69 -18.17 -9.26
C ASN A 67 -0.71 -16.66 -9.51
N SER A 68 -1.09 -15.87 -8.48
CA SER A 68 -0.97 -14.42 -8.53
C SER A 68 0.52 -14.00 -8.58
N TYR A 69 0.80 -12.82 -9.13
CA TYR A 69 2.18 -12.34 -9.26
C TYR A 69 2.95 -12.33 -7.92
N PRO A 70 2.42 -11.81 -6.78
CA PRO A 70 3.13 -11.85 -5.50
C PRO A 70 3.44 -13.28 -5.04
N LYS A 71 2.49 -14.20 -5.22
CA LYS A 71 2.69 -15.62 -4.87
C LYS A 71 3.73 -16.28 -5.76
N SER A 72 3.75 -15.97 -7.06
CA SER A 72 4.73 -16.50 -8.00
C SER A 72 6.14 -16.01 -7.67
N VAL A 73 6.29 -14.72 -7.30
CA VAL A 73 7.56 -14.15 -6.82
C VAL A 73 8.04 -14.92 -5.58
N GLN A 74 7.18 -15.08 -4.58
CA GLN A 74 7.52 -15.83 -3.36
C GLN A 74 7.97 -17.26 -3.67
N MET A 75 7.23 -17.98 -4.52
CA MET A 75 7.55 -19.37 -4.88
C MET A 75 8.88 -19.45 -5.65
N ALA A 76 9.15 -18.51 -6.55
CA ALA A 76 10.42 -18.44 -7.28
C ALA A 76 11.59 -18.19 -6.33
N MET A 77 11.46 -17.23 -5.41
CA MET A 77 12.47 -16.94 -4.40
C MET A 77 12.74 -18.13 -3.48
N ASN A 78 11.69 -18.78 -2.98
CA ASN A 78 11.83 -19.96 -2.12
C ASN A 78 12.50 -21.13 -2.86
N SER A 79 12.23 -21.30 -4.16
CA SER A 79 12.88 -22.32 -4.99
C SER A 79 14.38 -22.08 -5.18
N MET A 80 14.81 -20.81 -5.05
CA MET A 80 16.22 -20.41 -5.09
C MET A 80 16.89 -20.41 -3.71
N GLY A 81 16.19 -20.92 -2.68
CA GLY A 81 16.70 -20.95 -1.30
C GLY A 81 16.56 -19.65 -0.52
N ASN A 82 15.93 -18.64 -1.10
CA ASN A 82 15.65 -17.35 -0.44
C ASN A 82 14.29 -17.42 0.24
N LEU A 83 14.27 -17.63 1.55
CA LEU A 83 13.03 -17.66 2.34
C LEU A 83 12.44 -16.25 2.45
N LEU A 84 11.67 -15.86 1.43
CA LEU A 84 10.89 -14.63 1.45
C LEU A 84 9.46 -14.96 1.87
N THR A 85 9.00 -14.31 2.92
CA THR A 85 7.57 -14.31 3.27
C THR A 85 6.86 -13.27 2.40
N ALA A 86 5.67 -13.61 1.87
CA ALA A 86 4.84 -12.64 1.13
C ALA A 86 4.11 -11.69 2.08
N SER A 87 4.73 -11.32 3.18
CA SER A 87 4.19 -10.39 4.16
C SER A 87 4.32 -8.95 3.68
N PRO A 88 3.38 -8.07 4.03
CA PRO A 88 3.35 -6.70 3.51
C PRO A 88 4.60 -5.88 3.87
N ASN A 89 5.09 -5.99 5.11
CA ASN A 89 6.24 -5.19 5.54
C ASN A 89 7.57 -5.75 5.02
N ASP A 90 7.73 -7.08 4.91
CA ASP A 90 8.91 -7.66 4.27
C ASP A 90 8.96 -7.28 2.78
N THR A 91 7.82 -7.30 2.09
CA THR A 91 7.73 -6.84 0.70
C THR A 91 8.16 -5.38 0.57
N LEU A 92 7.67 -4.50 1.45
CA LEU A 92 8.07 -3.09 1.47
C LEU A 92 9.54 -2.92 1.85
N GLY A 93 10.05 -3.71 2.79
CA GLY A 93 11.46 -3.75 3.19
C GLY A 93 12.38 -4.09 2.02
N VAL A 94 12.01 -5.09 1.23
CA VAL A 94 12.74 -5.44 -0.01
C VAL A 94 12.75 -4.28 -1.00
N GLU A 95 11.63 -3.58 -1.19
CA GLU A 95 11.58 -2.41 -2.08
C GLU A 95 12.44 -1.24 -1.57
N TYR A 96 12.52 -1.02 -0.25
CA TYR A 96 13.45 -0.05 0.32
C TYR A 96 14.91 -0.42 0.03
N ILE A 97 15.29 -1.68 0.21
CA ILE A 97 16.65 -2.13 -0.07
C ILE A 97 16.97 -2.01 -1.56
N LYS A 98 16.06 -2.40 -2.45
CA LYS A 98 16.21 -2.19 -3.90
C LYS A 98 16.43 -0.71 -4.24
N ALA A 99 15.67 0.19 -3.61
CA ALA A 99 15.81 1.63 -3.82
C ALA A 99 17.17 2.15 -3.31
N LEU A 100 17.66 1.66 -2.19
CA LEU A 100 19.00 1.97 -1.67
C LEU A 100 20.10 1.53 -2.66
N LEU A 101 20.01 0.30 -3.15
CA LEU A 101 20.95 -0.25 -4.12
C LEU A 101 20.93 0.54 -5.45
N ALA A 102 19.74 0.82 -5.97
CA ALA A 102 19.57 1.54 -7.22
C ALA A 102 20.05 3.00 -7.17
N SER A 103 19.91 3.66 -6.01
CA SER A 103 20.35 5.04 -5.83
C SER A 103 21.84 5.19 -5.47
N GLY A 104 22.53 4.09 -5.20
CA GLY A 104 23.91 4.12 -4.68
C GLY A 104 24.01 4.80 -3.32
N SER A 105 22.92 4.79 -2.53
CA SER A 105 22.87 5.41 -1.21
C SER A 105 23.80 4.69 -0.23
N THR A 106 24.44 5.46 0.65
CA THR A 106 25.29 4.93 1.73
C THR A 106 24.52 4.57 2.99
N MET A 107 23.21 4.85 3.03
CA MET A 107 22.35 4.51 4.15
C MET A 107 22.29 2.99 4.36
N LYS A 108 22.42 2.56 5.62
CA LYS A 108 22.34 1.14 5.98
C LYS A 108 20.91 0.74 6.31
N PRO A 109 20.36 -0.33 5.73
CA PRO A 109 19.03 -0.83 6.08
C PRO A 109 19.06 -1.60 7.40
N PHE A 110 18.04 -1.38 8.25
CA PHE A 110 17.82 -2.13 9.48
C PHE A 110 16.38 -2.61 9.55
N ALA A 111 16.19 -3.90 9.80
CA ALA A 111 14.89 -4.50 10.01
C ALA A 111 14.62 -4.68 11.51
N VAL A 112 13.50 -4.15 11.98
CA VAL A 112 13.00 -4.39 13.33
C VAL A 112 11.88 -5.43 13.23
N LYS A 113 12.06 -6.54 13.94
CA LYS A 113 11.04 -7.58 13.97
C LYS A 113 9.76 -7.04 14.63
N ARG A 114 8.64 -7.21 13.93
CA ARG A 114 7.33 -6.84 14.45
C ARG A 114 6.92 -7.83 15.52
N GLU A 115 6.44 -7.31 16.63
CA GLU A 115 5.82 -8.10 17.71
C GLU A 115 4.33 -7.79 17.75
N GLY A 116 3.50 -8.78 18.08
CA GLY A 116 2.07 -8.65 18.23
C GLY A 116 1.28 -9.28 17.09
N ASN A 117 0.06 -8.79 16.88
CA ASN A 117 -0.94 -9.39 16.00
C ASN A 117 -0.56 -9.29 14.52
N ASP A 118 -1.08 -10.23 13.73
CA ASP A 118 -0.96 -10.23 12.28
C ASP A 118 -1.50 -8.93 11.67
N TYR A 119 -0.91 -8.53 10.53
CA TYR A 119 -1.28 -7.31 9.80
C TYR A 119 -2.79 -7.18 9.50
N HIS A 120 -3.49 -8.31 9.36
CA HIS A 120 -4.92 -8.36 9.06
C HIS A 120 -5.83 -8.49 10.30
N ASP A 121 -5.27 -8.46 11.50
CA ASP A 121 -6.09 -8.53 12.70
C ASP A 121 -6.81 -7.19 12.92
N THR A 122 -8.14 -7.23 12.84
CA THR A 122 -9.02 -6.06 13.02
C THR A 122 -9.54 -5.92 14.44
N LYS A 123 -9.17 -6.83 15.35
CA LYS A 123 -9.62 -6.79 16.74
C LYS A 123 -8.56 -6.19 17.64
N LEU A 124 -8.98 -5.36 18.56
CA LEU A 124 -8.13 -4.91 19.67
C LEU A 124 -7.89 -6.10 20.59
N SER A 125 -6.65 -6.57 20.68
CA SER A 125 -6.23 -7.60 21.63
C SER A 125 -5.31 -7.00 22.67
N LEU A 126 -5.22 -7.64 23.84
CA LEU A 126 -4.32 -7.20 24.91
C LEU A 126 -2.87 -7.10 24.42
N GLY A 127 -2.28 -5.92 24.55
CA GLY A 127 -0.92 -5.62 24.14
C GLY A 127 -0.86 -4.60 23.00
N PHE A 128 -0.39 -5.01 21.83
CA PHE A 128 -0.26 -4.11 20.68
C PHE A 128 -1.46 -4.22 19.73
N ALA A 129 -2.05 -3.10 19.34
CA ALA A 129 -3.08 -3.06 18.31
C ALA A 129 -2.45 -2.85 16.92
N SER A 130 -2.97 -3.56 15.91
CA SER A 130 -2.61 -3.29 14.53
C SER A 130 -3.17 -1.94 14.07
N ALA A 131 -2.53 -1.31 13.09
CA ALA A 131 -3.06 -0.09 12.48
C ALA A 131 -4.46 -0.32 11.85
N SER A 132 -4.75 -1.52 11.38
CA SER A 132 -6.06 -1.90 10.85
C SER A 132 -7.12 -1.95 11.96
N ALA A 133 -6.78 -2.50 13.14
CA ALA A 133 -7.68 -2.51 14.28
C ALA A 133 -7.99 -1.09 14.78
N ILE A 134 -6.96 -0.23 14.86
CA ILE A 134 -7.14 1.18 15.26
C ILE A 134 -8.07 1.91 14.26
N ARG A 135 -7.81 1.78 12.95
CA ARG A 135 -8.67 2.41 11.92
C ARG A 135 -10.11 1.93 11.99
N SER A 136 -10.32 0.63 12.16
CA SER A 136 -11.67 0.07 12.29
C SER A 136 -12.45 0.64 13.49
N GLN A 137 -11.76 0.94 14.59
CA GLN A 137 -12.38 1.61 15.75
C GLN A 137 -12.72 3.08 15.46
N ILE A 138 -11.85 3.77 14.73
CA ILE A 138 -12.08 5.15 14.33
C ILE A 138 -13.27 5.26 13.37
N GLU A 139 -13.40 4.33 12.42
CA GLU A 139 -14.51 4.27 11.47
C GLU A 139 -15.88 4.03 12.12
N CYS A 140 -15.92 3.49 13.33
CA CYS A 140 -17.18 3.35 14.10
C CYS A 140 -17.77 4.68 14.58
N GLU A 141 -17.04 5.81 14.42
CA GLU A 141 -17.47 7.20 14.68
C GLU A 141 -18.15 7.45 16.05
N SER A 142 -17.97 6.59 17.04
CA SER A 142 -18.51 6.78 18.36
C SER A 142 -17.46 7.29 19.36
N ALA A 143 -17.85 8.22 20.22
CA ALA A 143 -16.95 8.73 21.26
C ALA A 143 -16.41 7.61 22.17
N SER A 144 -17.23 6.57 22.44
CA SER A 144 -16.82 5.39 23.21
C SER A 144 -15.77 4.55 22.48
N SER A 145 -15.84 4.44 21.16
CA SER A 145 -14.84 3.75 20.35
C SER A 145 -13.47 4.44 20.42
N ILE A 146 -13.46 5.76 20.33
CA ILE A 146 -12.24 6.55 20.44
C ILE A 146 -11.60 6.40 21.83
N SER A 147 -12.39 6.50 22.90
CA SER A 147 -11.89 6.37 24.28
C SER A 147 -11.22 5.01 24.54
N SER A 148 -11.67 3.95 23.87
CA SER A 148 -11.06 2.62 23.99
C SER A 148 -9.64 2.55 23.41
N LEU A 149 -9.27 3.47 22.52
CA LEU A 149 -7.94 3.53 21.92
C LEU A 149 -6.88 4.11 22.84
N SER A 150 -7.27 4.73 23.97
CA SER A 150 -6.31 5.32 24.94
C SER A 150 -5.31 4.29 25.49
N ALA A 151 -5.70 3.02 25.58
CA ALA A 151 -4.83 1.94 26.05
C ALA A 151 -3.81 1.46 24.98
N PHE A 152 -3.99 1.82 23.72
CA PHE A 152 -3.20 1.32 22.58
C PHE A 152 -2.38 2.40 21.89
N LEU A 153 -2.50 3.65 22.30
CA LEU A 153 -1.78 4.79 21.74
C LEU A 153 -0.96 5.50 22.82
N PRO A 154 0.19 6.08 22.47
CA PRO A 154 0.88 7.01 23.37
C PRO A 154 -0.05 8.15 23.77
N GLU A 155 0.02 8.58 25.02
CA GLU A 155 -0.86 9.62 25.60
C GLU A 155 -0.92 10.89 24.74
N THR A 156 0.23 11.34 24.25
CA THR A 156 0.31 12.53 23.38
C THR A 156 -0.41 12.33 22.05
N SER A 157 -0.26 11.16 21.42
CA SER A 157 -0.94 10.82 20.16
C SER A 157 -2.44 10.70 20.37
N PHE A 158 -2.87 10.05 21.46
CA PHE A 158 -4.27 9.94 21.79
C PHE A 158 -4.93 11.29 22.04
N SER A 159 -4.27 12.17 22.81
CA SER A 159 -4.77 13.52 23.12
C SER A 159 -4.92 14.38 21.85
N LEU A 160 -3.99 14.27 20.89
CA LEU A 160 -4.10 14.96 19.60
C LEU A 160 -5.26 14.42 18.76
N MET A 161 -5.40 13.09 18.70
CA MET A 161 -6.48 12.43 17.98
C MET A 161 -7.85 12.81 18.56
N GLU A 162 -8.00 12.78 19.89
CA GLU A 162 -9.24 13.16 20.58
C GLU A 162 -9.65 14.60 20.27
N LYS A 163 -8.69 15.53 20.29
CA LYS A 163 -8.94 16.95 19.93
C LYS A 163 -9.35 17.14 18.47
N ALA A 164 -8.81 16.33 17.56
CA ALA A 164 -9.10 16.42 16.13
C ALA A 164 -10.40 15.71 15.75
N PHE A 165 -10.85 14.76 16.56
CA PHE A 165 -12.03 13.95 16.27
C PHE A 165 -13.29 14.81 16.13
N SER A 166 -14.11 14.47 15.15
CA SER A 166 -15.34 15.21 14.77
C SER A 166 -15.13 16.62 14.17
N HIS A 167 -13.88 17.07 14.00
CA HIS A 167 -13.59 18.35 13.37
C HIS A 167 -12.83 18.19 12.04
N THR A 168 -11.62 17.63 12.12
CA THR A 168 -10.73 17.43 10.98
C THR A 168 -10.35 15.96 10.78
N PHE A 169 -10.86 15.09 11.62
CA PHE A 169 -10.56 13.67 11.68
C PHE A 169 -11.81 12.88 12.11
N PRO A 170 -12.07 11.67 11.60
CA PRO A 170 -11.31 11.01 10.54
C PRO A 170 -11.57 11.60 9.15
N ILE A 171 -10.64 11.39 8.22
CA ILE A 171 -10.85 11.55 6.78
C ILE A 171 -10.95 10.13 6.21
N THR A 172 -12.04 9.85 5.53
CA THR A 172 -12.35 8.56 4.91
C THR A 172 -12.25 8.63 3.40
N GLU A 173 -12.27 7.47 2.73
CA GLU A 173 -12.28 7.45 1.27
C GLU A 173 -13.53 8.13 0.67
N ASP A 174 -14.66 8.12 1.38
CA ASP A 174 -15.91 8.69 0.91
C ASP A 174 -15.96 10.23 0.96
N ASP A 175 -15.06 10.86 1.72
CA ASP A 175 -14.88 12.31 1.69
C ASP A 175 -14.42 12.82 0.31
N PHE A 176 -13.81 11.94 -0.49
CA PHE A 176 -13.37 12.22 -1.87
C PHE A 176 -14.45 11.97 -2.92
N SER A 177 -15.63 11.48 -2.55
CA SER A 177 -16.68 11.06 -3.49
C SER A 177 -17.13 12.19 -4.41
N LEU A 178 -17.34 13.38 -3.86
CA LEU A 178 -17.76 14.56 -4.65
C LEU A 178 -16.67 14.98 -5.65
N ALA A 179 -15.42 15.10 -5.19
CA ALA A 179 -14.30 15.48 -6.04
C ALA A 179 -14.09 14.47 -7.17
N LEU A 180 -14.10 13.17 -6.84
CA LEU A 180 -14.00 12.10 -7.82
C LEU A 180 -15.15 12.16 -8.85
N GLY A 181 -16.37 12.33 -8.39
CA GLY A 181 -17.54 12.48 -9.26
C GLY A 181 -17.43 13.66 -10.24
N MET A 182 -16.93 14.80 -9.75
CA MET A 182 -16.70 15.99 -10.61
C MET A 182 -15.63 15.71 -11.68
N ILE A 183 -14.50 15.10 -11.30
CA ILE A 183 -13.40 14.77 -12.22
C ILE A 183 -13.86 13.75 -13.29
N ILE A 184 -14.56 12.72 -12.87
CA ILE A 184 -15.09 11.70 -13.79
C ILE A 184 -16.08 12.33 -14.79
N ASN A 185 -17.00 13.18 -14.32
CA ASN A 185 -17.96 13.87 -15.21
C ASN A 185 -17.25 14.84 -16.17
N ALA A 186 -16.25 15.59 -15.71
CA ALA A 186 -15.44 16.44 -16.57
C ALA A 186 -14.67 15.59 -17.61
N GLY A 187 -14.11 14.47 -17.22
CA GLY A 187 -13.43 13.53 -18.12
C GLY A 187 -14.35 12.96 -19.20
N GLN A 188 -15.64 12.75 -18.91
CA GLN A 188 -16.62 12.36 -19.93
C GLN A 188 -16.82 13.45 -21.00
N MET A 189 -16.74 14.73 -20.62
CA MET A 189 -16.86 15.85 -21.56
C MET A 189 -15.63 15.98 -22.46
N THR A 190 -14.45 15.51 -22.02
CA THR A 190 -13.17 15.54 -22.77
C THR A 190 -12.85 14.22 -23.48
N ASN A 191 -13.84 13.34 -23.69
CA ASN A 191 -13.66 11.98 -24.23
C ASN A 191 -12.74 11.07 -23.40
N GLY A 192 -12.63 11.35 -22.10
CA GLY A 192 -11.94 10.48 -21.13
C GLY A 192 -10.42 10.46 -21.22
N MET A 193 -9.82 11.28 -22.05
CA MET A 193 -8.35 11.26 -22.26
C MET A 193 -7.58 11.55 -20.97
N ASP A 194 -8.06 12.43 -20.12
CA ASP A 194 -7.39 12.80 -18.88
C ASP A 194 -7.39 11.65 -17.86
N LEU A 195 -8.47 10.88 -17.79
CA LEU A 195 -8.56 9.73 -16.87
C LEU A 195 -7.65 8.57 -17.27
N LEU A 196 -7.40 8.37 -18.57
CA LEU A 196 -6.49 7.33 -19.05
C LEU A 196 -5.03 7.59 -18.67
N HIS A 197 -4.69 8.84 -18.37
CA HIS A 197 -3.34 9.22 -17.92
C HIS A 197 -3.15 9.10 -16.40
N ALA A 198 -4.21 8.78 -15.63
CA ALA A 198 -4.09 8.55 -14.20
C ALA A 198 -3.15 7.37 -13.90
N ALA A 199 -2.37 7.49 -12.84
CA ALA A 199 -1.43 6.43 -12.46
C ALA A 199 -2.15 5.10 -12.20
N GLU A 200 -1.59 4.01 -12.71
CA GLU A 200 -2.14 2.65 -12.63
C GLU A 200 -3.49 2.43 -13.38
N MET A 201 -4.00 3.44 -14.09
CA MET A 201 -5.17 3.28 -14.93
C MET A 201 -4.83 2.35 -16.11
N THR A 202 -5.71 1.39 -16.38
CA THR A 202 -5.61 0.53 -17.57
C THR A 202 -6.87 0.70 -18.42
N PRO A 203 -6.81 0.44 -19.73
CA PRO A 203 -8.00 0.50 -20.59
C PRO A 203 -9.16 -0.34 -20.05
N GLU A 204 -8.88 -1.54 -19.53
CA GLU A 204 -9.90 -2.41 -18.93
C GLU A 204 -10.55 -1.78 -17.68
N LEU A 205 -9.75 -1.13 -16.82
CA LEU A 205 -10.28 -0.47 -15.63
C LEU A 205 -11.10 0.76 -16.01
N TYR A 206 -10.61 1.53 -16.97
CA TYR A 206 -11.34 2.67 -17.54
C TYR A 206 -12.70 2.25 -18.11
N ASP A 207 -12.73 1.20 -18.97
CA ASP A 207 -13.98 0.69 -19.55
C ASP A 207 -14.96 0.20 -18.47
N ARG A 208 -14.47 -0.36 -17.39
CA ARG A 208 -15.32 -0.79 -16.26
C ARG A 208 -15.91 0.41 -15.53
N ILE A 209 -15.11 1.46 -15.29
CA ILE A 209 -15.60 2.72 -14.72
C ILE A 209 -16.72 3.26 -15.61
N GLN A 210 -16.49 3.38 -16.90
CA GLN A 210 -17.49 3.89 -17.84
C GLN A 210 -18.79 3.08 -17.82
N ARG A 211 -18.71 1.75 -17.77
CA ARG A 211 -19.92 0.90 -17.67
C ARG A 211 -20.72 1.16 -16.40
N ILE A 212 -20.07 1.35 -15.26
CA ILE A 212 -20.76 1.67 -14.00
C ILE A 212 -21.43 3.04 -14.10
N LEU A 213 -20.74 4.03 -14.66
CA LEU A 213 -21.28 5.38 -14.84
C LEU A 213 -22.49 5.43 -15.79
N CYS A 214 -22.48 4.61 -16.83
CA CYS A 214 -23.61 4.50 -17.75
C CYS A 214 -24.91 4.00 -17.09
N THR A 215 -24.85 3.41 -15.89
CA THR A 215 -26.06 3.03 -15.15
C THR A 215 -26.81 4.23 -14.57
N GLY A 216 -26.21 5.43 -14.55
CA GLY A 216 -26.79 6.64 -14.02
C GLY A 216 -26.99 6.66 -12.50
N GLN A 217 -26.43 5.68 -11.78
CA GLN A 217 -26.49 5.61 -10.33
C GLN A 217 -25.43 6.54 -9.72
N ALA A 218 -25.84 7.34 -8.73
CA ALA A 218 -24.89 8.02 -7.87
C ALA A 218 -24.06 7.00 -7.10
N PHE A 219 -22.80 7.28 -6.88
CA PHE A 219 -21.90 6.38 -6.14
C PHE A 219 -21.08 7.18 -5.13
N THR A 220 -20.70 6.51 -4.05
CA THR A 220 -19.59 6.94 -3.20
C THR A 220 -18.27 6.37 -3.73
N PHE A 221 -17.14 6.92 -3.26
CA PHE A 221 -15.82 6.38 -3.60
C PHE A 221 -15.72 4.89 -3.24
N SER A 222 -16.17 4.54 -2.03
CA SER A 222 -16.13 3.18 -1.52
C SER A 222 -16.97 2.20 -2.35
N GLU A 223 -18.18 2.61 -2.75
CA GLU A 223 -19.08 1.81 -3.61
C GLU A 223 -18.47 1.61 -5.00
N LEU A 224 -17.96 2.69 -5.62
CA LEU A 224 -17.30 2.56 -6.93
C LEU A 224 -16.11 1.60 -6.84
N ALA A 225 -15.25 1.78 -5.86
CA ALA A 225 -14.10 0.92 -5.69
C ALA A 225 -14.47 -0.55 -5.40
N GLN A 226 -15.57 -0.81 -4.69
CA GLN A 226 -16.08 -2.16 -4.47
C GLN A 226 -16.60 -2.80 -5.77
N ASN A 227 -17.33 -2.05 -6.58
CA ASN A 227 -17.88 -2.52 -7.85
C ASN A 227 -16.80 -2.79 -8.91
N LEU A 228 -15.67 -2.07 -8.82
CA LEU A 228 -14.51 -2.27 -9.71
C LEU A 228 -13.66 -3.48 -9.34
N LYS A 229 -13.73 -3.96 -8.09
CA LYS A 229 -12.91 -5.07 -7.59
C LYS A 229 -13.12 -6.35 -8.38
N THR A 230 -12.01 -7.04 -8.69
CA THR A 230 -12.01 -8.36 -9.32
C THR A 230 -10.99 -9.27 -8.65
N LYS A 231 -10.93 -10.55 -9.09
CA LYS A 231 -9.88 -11.48 -8.64
C LYS A 231 -8.48 -10.97 -8.98
N ASN A 232 -8.32 -10.23 -10.08
CA ASN A 232 -7.02 -9.78 -10.59
C ASN A 232 -6.70 -8.32 -10.23
N ILE A 233 -7.68 -7.53 -9.77
CA ILE A 233 -7.50 -6.13 -9.40
C ILE A 233 -7.88 -5.96 -7.94
N THR A 234 -6.87 -5.68 -7.11
CA THR A 234 -7.05 -5.51 -5.66
C THR A 234 -7.72 -4.17 -5.33
N ARG A 235 -8.43 -4.11 -4.20
CA ARG A 235 -9.03 -2.87 -3.69
C ARG A 235 -7.99 -1.76 -3.55
N ALA A 236 -6.82 -2.08 -3.00
CA ALA A 236 -5.75 -1.10 -2.82
C ALA A 236 -5.26 -0.47 -4.13
N ARG A 237 -5.18 -1.27 -5.22
CA ARG A 237 -4.84 -0.74 -6.54
C ARG A 237 -5.94 0.18 -7.07
N ILE A 238 -7.19 -0.21 -6.94
CA ILE A 238 -8.34 0.61 -7.36
C ILE A 238 -8.34 1.95 -6.61
N ASN A 239 -8.22 1.91 -5.28
CA ASN A 239 -8.19 3.12 -4.46
C ASN A 239 -7.07 4.07 -4.90
N ARG A 240 -5.85 3.54 -5.14
CA ARG A 240 -4.75 4.37 -5.66
C ARG A 240 -5.08 4.98 -7.01
N THR A 241 -5.58 4.20 -7.95
CA THR A 241 -5.95 4.72 -9.28
C THR A 241 -6.99 5.83 -9.17
N LEU A 242 -8.05 5.64 -8.38
CA LEU A 242 -9.11 6.64 -8.19
C LEU A 242 -8.61 7.91 -7.49
N LEU A 243 -7.62 7.80 -6.59
CA LEU A 243 -6.98 8.95 -5.95
C LEU A 243 -6.03 9.71 -6.87
N HIS A 244 -5.58 9.10 -7.97
CA HIS A 244 -4.70 9.70 -8.96
C HIS A 244 -5.46 10.29 -10.16
N CYS A 245 -6.78 10.10 -10.22
CA CYS A 245 -7.64 10.79 -11.18
C CYS A 245 -7.78 12.27 -10.81
#